data_c0140a1b8dce607b52f1d90ca2e8da5b
#
_entry.id   c0140a1b8dce607b52f1d90ca2e8da5b
#
_cell.length_a   1.000
_cell.length_b   1.000
_cell.length_c   1.000
_cell.angle_alpha   90.00
_cell.angle_beta   90.00
_cell.angle_gamma   90.00
#
_symmetry.space_group_name_H-M   'P 1'
#
loop_
_entity.id
_entity.type
_entity.pdbx_description
1 polymer ?
#
loop_
_entity_poly.entity_id
_entity_poly.type
_entity_poly.pdbx_seq_one_letter_code
_entity_poly.pdbx_strand_id
1 'polypeptide(L)'
;MDAAQEAVARGRKALDERAWTEARHAFTEALASGDRADAYAGLAEAASWLDDDGAIEAYEQAYRLYREAGDDISAARVAVFTAMAVHDFRGQLAVVRG
;
A
#
# COMPACT_ATOMS: atom_id res chain seq x y z
N MET A 1 1.99 -12.41 19.30
CA MET A 1 1.71 -11.59 18.11
C MET A 1 0.23 -11.73 17.77
N ASP A 2 -0.47 -10.63 17.55
CA ASP A 2 -1.90 -10.71 17.25
C ASP A 2 -2.16 -11.09 15.78
N ALA A 3 -3.41 -11.40 15.46
CA ALA A 3 -3.79 -11.84 14.11
C ALA A 3 -3.47 -10.80 13.04
N ALA A 4 -3.64 -9.51 13.35
CA ALA A 4 -3.34 -8.44 12.39
C ALA A 4 -1.84 -8.34 12.12
N GLN A 5 -1.00 -8.45 13.14
CA GLN A 5 0.45 -8.44 12.97
C GLN A 5 0.92 -9.65 12.15
N GLU A 6 0.32 -10.82 12.39
CA GLU A 6 0.63 -12.02 11.61
C GLU A 6 0.24 -11.86 10.16
N ALA A 7 -0.92 -11.26 9.89
CA ALA A 7 -1.36 -11.00 8.53
C ALA A 7 -0.43 -10.01 7.82
N VAL A 8 0.01 -8.95 8.51
CA VAL A 8 0.99 -8.00 7.96
C VAL A 8 2.30 -8.71 7.63
N ALA A 9 2.78 -9.58 8.52
CA ALA A 9 4.02 -10.33 8.28
C ALA A 9 3.88 -11.24 7.05
N ARG A 10 2.74 -11.92 6.88
CA ARG A 10 2.48 -12.74 5.70
C ARG A 10 2.45 -11.89 4.43
N GLY A 11 1.83 -10.72 4.52
CA GLY A 11 1.76 -9.79 3.39
C GLY A 11 3.15 -9.33 2.96
N ARG A 12 4.00 -8.97 3.90
CA ARG A 12 5.38 -8.56 3.62
C ARG A 12 6.19 -9.67 2.98
N LYS A 13 6.03 -10.89 3.47
CA LYS A 13 6.68 -12.05 2.87
C LYS A 13 6.22 -12.24 1.43
N ALA A 14 4.92 -12.12 1.20
CA ALA A 14 4.35 -12.25 -0.14
C ALA A 14 4.87 -11.13 -1.07
N LEU A 15 5.04 -9.89 -0.58
CA LEU A 15 5.65 -8.82 -1.37
C LEU A 15 7.08 -9.17 -1.77
N ASP A 16 7.87 -9.71 -0.85
CA ASP A 16 9.25 -10.12 -1.11
C ASP A 16 9.31 -11.21 -2.17
N GLU A 17 8.33 -12.08 -2.19
CA GLU A 17 8.21 -13.18 -3.16
C GLU A 17 7.52 -12.75 -4.45
N ARG A 18 7.12 -11.49 -4.55
CA ARG A 18 6.39 -10.92 -5.68
C ARG A 18 5.04 -11.61 -5.92
N ALA A 19 4.45 -12.15 -4.88
CA ALA A 19 3.12 -12.74 -4.90
C ALA A 19 2.08 -11.66 -4.57
N TRP A 20 1.81 -10.78 -5.55
CA TRP A 20 1.05 -9.56 -5.34
C TRP A 20 -0.39 -9.81 -4.87
N THR A 21 -1.05 -10.81 -5.46
CA THR A 21 -2.44 -11.15 -5.09
C THR A 21 -2.50 -11.69 -3.66
N GLU A 22 -1.55 -12.55 -3.28
CA GLU A 22 -1.47 -13.07 -1.92
C GLU A 22 -1.15 -11.96 -0.93
N ALA A 23 -0.25 -11.04 -1.29
CA ALA A 23 0.06 -9.88 -0.46
C ALA A 23 -1.18 -9.04 -0.22
N ARG A 24 -1.93 -8.74 -1.28
CA ARG A 24 -3.17 -7.96 -1.17
C ARG A 24 -4.16 -8.62 -0.22
N HIS A 25 -4.35 -9.93 -0.33
CA HIS A 25 -5.24 -10.69 0.55
C HIS A 25 -4.81 -10.60 2.01
N ALA A 26 -3.50 -10.77 2.28
CA ALA A 26 -2.98 -10.73 3.64
C ALA A 26 -3.16 -9.35 4.28
N PHE A 27 -2.85 -8.29 3.54
CA PHE A 27 -3.03 -6.94 4.07
C PHE A 27 -4.50 -6.57 4.27
N THR A 28 -5.37 -7.02 3.37
CA THR A 28 -6.81 -6.83 3.53
C THR A 28 -7.32 -7.55 4.79
N GLU A 29 -6.83 -8.75 5.03
CA GLU A 29 -7.15 -9.50 6.26
C GLU A 29 -6.67 -8.73 7.50
N ALA A 30 -5.48 -8.14 7.45
CA ALA A 30 -4.95 -7.34 8.56
C ALA A 30 -5.86 -6.16 8.90
N LEU A 31 -6.54 -5.59 7.90
CA LEU A 31 -7.43 -4.45 8.09
C LEU A 31 -8.82 -4.84 8.61
N ALA A 32 -9.14 -6.13 8.67
CA ALA A 32 -10.45 -6.60 9.12
C ALA A 32 -10.73 -6.25 10.59
N SER A 33 -9.70 -6.14 11.42
CA SER A 33 -9.84 -5.81 12.84
C SER A 33 -9.60 -4.33 13.15
N GLY A 34 -9.35 -3.51 12.15
CA GLY A 34 -9.17 -2.07 12.34
C GLY A 34 -8.12 -1.50 11.41
N ASP A 35 -8.07 -0.20 11.30
CA ASP A 35 -7.13 0.51 10.43
C ASP A 35 -5.71 0.39 10.97
N ARG A 36 -4.75 0.13 10.07
CA ARG A 36 -3.32 0.07 10.38
C ARG A 36 -2.55 0.69 9.23
N ALA A 37 -1.65 1.61 9.56
CA ALA A 37 -0.83 2.30 8.56
C ALA A 37 0.00 1.31 7.74
N ASP A 38 0.66 0.35 8.40
CA ASP A 38 1.52 -0.63 7.73
C ASP A 38 0.73 -1.54 6.78
N ALA A 39 -0.49 -1.90 7.16
CA ALA A 39 -1.35 -2.72 6.31
C ALA A 39 -1.81 -1.95 5.07
N TYR A 40 -2.19 -0.68 5.23
CA TYR A 40 -2.55 0.16 4.07
C TYR A 40 -1.36 0.37 3.15
N ALA A 41 -0.17 0.62 3.70
CA ALA A 41 1.04 0.80 2.89
C ALA A 41 1.36 -0.45 2.08
N GLY A 42 1.27 -1.63 2.71
CA GLY A 42 1.49 -2.89 2.02
C GLY A 42 0.43 -3.18 0.96
N LEU A 43 -0.83 -2.92 1.30
CA LEU A 43 -1.95 -3.06 0.37
C LEU A 43 -1.75 -2.18 -0.86
N ALA A 44 -1.33 -0.92 -0.64
CA ALA A 44 -1.08 0.02 -1.73
C ALA A 44 0.03 -0.46 -2.64
N GLU A 45 1.11 -1.00 -2.06
CA GLU A 45 2.22 -1.54 -2.86
C GLU A 45 1.76 -2.71 -3.71
N ALA A 46 1.04 -3.67 -3.14
CA ALA A 46 0.51 -4.80 -3.88
C ALA A 46 -0.44 -4.34 -5.00
N ALA A 47 -1.34 -3.40 -4.70
CA ALA A 47 -2.27 -2.85 -5.66
C ALA A 47 -1.56 -2.12 -6.81
N SER A 48 -0.47 -1.41 -6.51
CA SER A 48 0.36 -0.76 -7.53
C SER A 48 0.88 -1.75 -8.56
N TRP A 49 1.39 -2.89 -8.08
CA TRP A 49 1.92 -3.91 -8.98
C TRP A 49 0.83 -4.63 -9.77
N LEU A 50 -0.41 -4.59 -9.29
CA LEU A 50 -1.56 -5.19 -9.97
C LEU A 50 -2.30 -4.18 -10.87
N ASP A 51 -1.75 -2.97 -11.03
CA ASP A 51 -2.36 -1.87 -11.79
C ASP A 51 -3.77 -1.52 -11.29
N ASP A 52 -3.97 -1.64 -9.99
CA ASP A 52 -5.24 -1.31 -9.34
C ASP A 52 -5.23 0.16 -8.94
N ASP A 53 -6.17 0.95 -9.45
CA ASP A 53 -6.27 2.38 -9.14
C ASP A 53 -6.57 2.66 -7.66
N GLY A 54 -7.03 1.67 -6.90
CA GLY A 54 -7.18 1.75 -5.46
C GLY A 54 -5.86 1.94 -4.70
N ALA A 55 -4.71 1.76 -5.38
CA ALA A 55 -3.41 1.94 -4.75
C ALA A 55 -3.23 3.35 -4.18
N ILE A 56 -3.65 4.38 -4.92
CA ILE A 56 -3.48 5.78 -4.48
C ILE A 56 -4.29 6.03 -3.21
N GLU A 57 -5.53 5.57 -3.18
CA GLU A 57 -6.39 5.70 -1.99
C GLU A 57 -5.77 5.00 -0.78
N ALA A 58 -5.23 3.81 -0.97
CA ALA A 58 -4.58 3.06 0.12
C ALA A 58 -3.32 3.79 0.62
N TYR A 59 -2.52 4.38 -0.29
CA TYR A 59 -1.37 5.19 0.11
C TYR A 59 -1.81 6.42 0.91
N GLU A 60 -2.89 7.08 0.52
CA GLU A 60 -3.41 8.23 1.25
C GLU A 60 -3.83 7.86 2.67
N GLN A 61 -4.48 6.71 2.85
CA GLN A 61 -4.85 6.21 4.16
C GLN A 61 -3.62 5.92 5.02
N ALA A 62 -2.60 5.28 4.43
CA ALA A 62 -1.36 5.00 5.14
C ALA A 62 -0.67 6.29 5.58
N TYR A 63 -0.59 7.28 4.68
CA TYR A 63 0.02 8.58 4.98
C TYR A 63 -0.68 9.25 6.17
N ARG A 64 -2.01 9.31 6.13
CA ARG A 64 -2.79 9.92 7.20
C ARG A 64 -2.53 9.24 8.55
N LEU A 65 -2.55 7.92 8.56
CA LEU A 65 -2.36 7.16 9.79
C LEU A 65 -0.94 7.28 10.35
N TYR A 66 0.07 7.30 9.48
CA TYR A 66 1.45 7.52 9.93
C TYR A 66 1.61 8.93 10.50
N ARG A 67 1.00 9.93 9.89
CA ARG A 67 1.04 11.31 10.41
C ARG A 67 0.36 11.40 11.76
N GLU A 68 -0.80 10.79 11.93
CA GLU A 68 -1.53 10.77 13.20
C GLU A 68 -0.70 10.08 14.30
N ALA A 69 0.08 9.08 13.94
CA ALA A 69 0.94 8.36 14.88
C ALA A 69 2.25 9.10 15.18
N GLY A 70 2.53 10.20 14.49
CA GLY A 70 3.78 10.93 14.65
C GLY A 70 4.97 10.27 13.95
N ASP A 71 4.74 9.30 13.08
CA ASP A 71 5.79 8.60 12.33
C ASP A 71 6.04 9.32 11.01
N ASP A 72 6.79 10.42 11.09
CA ASP A 72 7.05 11.29 9.93
C ASP A 72 7.95 10.62 8.89
N ILE A 73 8.82 9.71 9.30
CA ILE A 73 9.71 8.99 8.38
C ILE A 73 8.89 8.07 7.48
N SER A 74 8.00 7.27 8.07
CA SER A 74 7.12 6.39 7.30
C SER A 74 6.15 7.18 6.43
N ALA A 75 5.62 8.30 6.95
CA ALA A 75 4.74 9.19 6.18
C ALA A 75 5.46 9.75 4.94
N ALA A 76 6.71 10.20 5.10
CA ALA A 76 7.50 10.73 3.99
C ALA A 76 7.75 9.65 2.93
N ARG A 77 8.05 8.43 3.36
CA ARG A 77 8.26 7.30 2.43
C ARG A 77 6.99 7.02 1.62
N VAL A 78 5.84 7.02 2.28
CA VAL A 78 4.55 6.80 1.62
C VAL A 78 4.26 7.91 0.62
N ALA A 79 4.58 9.17 0.97
CA ALA A 79 4.39 10.31 0.06
C ALA A 79 5.20 10.15 -1.23
N VAL A 80 6.43 9.64 -1.13
CA VAL A 80 7.27 9.37 -2.31
C VAL A 80 6.64 8.29 -3.18
N PHE A 81 6.19 7.18 -2.59
CA PHE A 81 5.56 6.10 -3.35
C PHE A 81 4.26 6.57 -4.00
N THR A 82 3.48 7.41 -3.31
CA THR A 82 2.26 7.99 -3.87
C THR A 82 2.56 8.83 -5.10
N ALA A 83 3.59 9.68 -5.02
CA ALA A 83 3.99 10.53 -6.13
C ALA A 83 4.42 9.68 -7.34
N MET A 84 5.16 8.61 -7.10
CA MET A 84 5.58 7.68 -8.15
C MET A 84 4.37 7.01 -8.80
N ALA A 85 3.42 6.53 -8.00
CA ALA A 85 2.22 5.87 -8.50
C ALA A 85 1.36 6.82 -9.36
N VAL A 86 1.19 8.07 -8.92
CA VAL A 86 0.46 9.08 -9.66
C VAL A 86 1.16 9.39 -10.98
N HIS A 87 2.49 9.52 -10.95
CA HIS A 87 3.28 9.80 -12.15
C HIS A 87 3.14 8.68 -13.18
N ASP A 88 3.28 7.44 -12.75
CA ASP A 88 3.14 6.28 -13.63
C ASP A 88 1.75 6.22 -14.26
N PHE A 89 0.72 6.48 -13.48
CA PHE A 89 -0.66 6.47 -13.96
C PHE A 89 -0.88 7.56 -15.03
N ARG A 90 -0.37 8.78 -14.77
CA ARG A 90 -0.47 9.88 -15.74
C ARG A 90 0.34 9.59 -17.00
N GLY A 91 1.51 8.96 -16.85
CA GLY A 91 2.33 8.55 -17.96
C GLY A 91 1.61 7.58 -18.88
N GLN A 92 0.92 6.60 -18.31
CA GLN A 92 0.13 5.63 -19.06
C GLN A 92 -1.00 6.31 -19.83
N LEU A 93 -1.69 7.27 -19.20
CA LEU A 93 -2.75 8.03 -19.87
C LEU A 93 -2.20 8.85 -21.03
N ALA A 94 -1.04 9.46 -20.87
CA ALA A 94 -0.40 10.24 -21.94
C ALA A 94 -0.06 9.36 -23.14
N VAL A 95 0.46 8.15 -22.89
CA VAL A 95 0.77 7.18 -23.96
C VAL A 95 -0.49 6.77 -24.72
N VAL A 96 -1.59 6.51 -24.01
CA VAL A 96 -2.85 6.13 -24.62
C VAL A 96 -3.42 7.25 -25.49
N ARG A 97 -3.23 8.49 -25.08
CA ARG A 97 -3.71 9.66 -25.83
C ARG A 97 -2.83 10.02 -27.03
N GLY A 98 -1.57 9.62 -26.94
CA GLY A 98 -0.60 9.90 -27.98
C GLY A 98 -0.79 9.07 -29.21
#